data_1f278b56cb1b11392b5a762577ca69e2
#
_entry.id   1f278b56cb1b11392b5a762577ca69e2
#
_cell.length_a   1.000
_cell.length_b   1.000
_cell.length_c   1.000
_cell.angle_alpha   90.00
_cell.angle_beta   90.00
_cell.angle_gamma   90.00
#
_symmetry.space_group_name_H-M   'P 1'
#
loop_
_entity.id
_entity.type
_entity.pdbx_description
1 polymer ?
#
loop_
_entity_poly.entity_id
_entity_poly.type
_entity_poly.pdbx_seq_one_letter_code
_entity_poly.pdbx_strand_id
1 'polypeptide(L)'
;MIFVRVSAGASSLKSVLAAVGMLLLIAGCGGQSRAPEEPLTPRVKSVLPRMRYTVQAGAYKEIANAVRLTQKLLSQKLFAYHFIDDSGFYKVRIGNFPSREEAIERAERLKAARIIDEYFIVAPGDYAAAKSDLAHEGLLRQEIVRTAERFIGVPYQWGGESSVSGFDCSGLAMVAYQLNGLELPRTSGEQWQAGRPIPPQDLRVGDLVFFATRGTKKVSHVGIYTGGDTFLHAPSRGNTIQTASLSSDYFKTRYLGARSYL
;
A
#
# COMPACT_ATOMS: atom_id res chain seq x y z
N MET A 1 29.02 -14.01 -72.16
CA MET A 1 29.11 -15.38 -72.64
C MET A 1 27.86 -16.11 -72.12
N ILE A 2 26.78 -16.14 -72.96
CA ILE A 2 26.35 -17.33 -73.73
C ILE A 2 25.70 -18.36 -72.78
N PHE A 3 24.51 -18.89 -72.91
CA PHE A 3 23.38 -19.03 -73.85
C PHE A 3 22.16 -19.51 -73.03
N VAL A 4 20.99 -18.96 -73.08
CA VAL A 4 19.82 -19.32 -73.91
C VAL A 4 19.60 -20.83 -74.19
N ARG A 5 18.46 -21.35 -73.67
CA ARG A 5 17.53 -22.09 -74.56
C ARG A 5 16.14 -22.27 -74.04
N VAL A 6 15.21 -21.83 -74.79
CA VAL A 6 13.77 -22.03 -74.85
C VAL A 6 13.47 -23.44 -75.40
N SER A 7 12.39 -24.07 -74.93
CA SER A 7 11.65 -24.97 -75.78
C SER A 7 10.19 -25.05 -75.39
N ALA A 8 9.37 -24.79 -76.33
CA ALA A 8 7.91 -24.85 -76.32
C ALA A 8 7.41 -26.22 -76.79
N GLY A 9 6.14 -26.48 -76.55
CA GLY A 9 5.39 -27.56 -77.21
C GLY A 9 4.13 -27.84 -76.41
N ALA A 10 3.04 -27.30 -76.69
CA ALA A 10 2.00 -27.51 -77.69
C ALA A 10 0.94 -28.55 -77.32
N SER A 11 -0.24 -28.01 -77.11
CA SER A 11 -1.59 -28.47 -77.52
C SER A 11 -2.13 -29.86 -77.17
N SER A 12 -3.28 -29.90 -76.48
CA SER A 12 -4.46 -30.54 -77.10
C SER A 12 -5.78 -30.21 -76.40
N LEU A 13 -6.70 -29.90 -77.22
CA LEU A 13 -8.07 -29.47 -77.18
C LEU A 13 -9.07 -30.61 -76.79
N LYS A 14 -10.26 -30.19 -76.32
CA LYS A 14 -11.58 -30.94 -76.20
C LYS A 14 -11.81 -31.50 -74.81
N SER A 15 -12.93 -31.24 -74.13
CA SER A 15 -14.33 -31.17 -74.58
C SER A 15 -15.19 -30.47 -73.50
N VAL A 16 -16.23 -29.82 -73.98
CA VAL A 16 -17.37 -29.24 -73.26
C VAL A 16 -18.19 -30.27 -72.52
N LEU A 17 -18.57 -30.02 -71.33
CA LEU A 17 -19.87 -30.47 -70.78
C LEU A 17 -20.34 -29.48 -69.64
N ALA A 18 -21.51 -28.90 -69.95
CA ALA A 18 -22.26 -28.04 -69.05
C ALA A 18 -22.84 -28.87 -67.90
N ALA A 19 -22.71 -28.38 -66.70
CA ALA A 19 -23.56 -28.79 -65.59
C ALA A 19 -23.93 -27.56 -64.76
N VAL A 20 -25.19 -27.22 -64.85
CA VAL A 20 -25.89 -26.27 -64.00
C VAL A 20 -25.86 -26.81 -62.57
N GLY A 21 -25.22 -26.13 -61.64
CA GLY A 21 -25.11 -26.47 -60.23
C GLY A 21 -25.38 -25.26 -59.36
N MET A 22 -26.54 -25.23 -58.80
CA MET A 22 -27.23 -24.47 -57.83
C MET A 22 -26.31 -23.76 -56.80
N LEU A 23 -26.38 -22.44 -56.76
CA LEU A 23 -25.72 -21.55 -55.80
C LEU A 23 -26.45 -21.69 -54.44
N LEU A 24 -25.88 -22.48 -53.52
CA LEU A 24 -26.26 -22.49 -52.10
C LEU A 24 -25.48 -21.37 -51.41
N LEU A 25 -26.16 -20.24 -51.18
CA LEU A 25 -25.73 -19.21 -50.24
C LEU A 25 -25.76 -19.77 -48.82
N ILE A 26 -24.61 -20.22 -48.32
CA ILE A 26 -24.42 -20.51 -46.91
C ILE A 26 -24.13 -19.14 -46.23
N ALA A 27 -25.17 -18.54 -45.65
CA ALA A 27 -25.01 -17.45 -44.70
C ALA A 27 -24.31 -18.00 -43.49
N GLY A 28 -22.99 -17.87 -43.43
CA GLY A 28 -22.19 -18.14 -42.25
C GLY A 28 -22.48 -17.07 -41.18
N CYS A 29 -23.38 -17.37 -40.25
CA CYS A 29 -23.42 -16.63 -38.99
C CYS A 29 -22.09 -16.82 -38.26
N GLY A 30 -21.22 -15.84 -38.38
CA GLY A 30 -20.03 -15.70 -37.53
C GLY A 30 -20.44 -15.46 -36.10
N GLY A 31 -20.71 -16.52 -35.37
CA GLY A 31 -20.83 -16.45 -33.92
C GLY A 31 -19.46 -16.06 -33.36
N GLN A 32 -19.29 -14.77 -33.00
CA GLN A 32 -18.22 -14.38 -32.10
C GLN A 32 -18.50 -15.10 -30.79
N SER A 33 -17.69 -16.12 -30.50
CA SER A 33 -17.61 -16.72 -29.16
C SER A 33 -17.14 -15.63 -28.22
N ARG A 34 -18.11 -14.97 -27.55
CA ARG A 34 -17.82 -14.19 -26.36
C ARG A 34 -17.14 -15.12 -25.38
N ALA A 35 -15.88 -14.80 -25.02
CA ALA A 35 -15.24 -15.43 -23.88
C ALA A 35 -16.22 -15.37 -22.70
N PRO A 36 -16.30 -16.42 -21.86
CA PRO A 36 -17.15 -16.40 -20.67
C PRO A 36 -16.76 -15.16 -19.86
N GLU A 37 -17.70 -14.22 -19.67
CA GLU A 37 -17.54 -13.20 -18.65
C GLU A 37 -17.38 -13.92 -17.31
N GLU A 38 -16.17 -13.84 -16.74
CA GLU A 38 -16.00 -14.24 -15.34
C GLU A 38 -17.07 -13.54 -14.51
N PRO A 39 -17.79 -14.28 -13.66
CA PRO A 39 -18.79 -13.68 -12.80
C PRO A 39 -18.10 -12.59 -11.98
N LEU A 40 -18.58 -11.36 -12.08
CA LEU A 40 -18.18 -10.24 -11.24
C LEU A 40 -18.47 -10.65 -9.80
N THR A 41 -17.46 -11.26 -9.15
CA THR A 41 -17.54 -11.46 -7.70
C THR A 41 -17.75 -10.07 -7.08
N PRO A 42 -18.71 -9.91 -6.17
CA PRO A 42 -18.94 -8.64 -5.50
C PRO A 42 -17.58 -8.19 -4.94
N ARG A 43 -17.08 -7.03 -5.35
CA ARG A 43 -15.86 -6.45 -4.79
C ARG A 43 -16.10 -6.25 -3.30
N VAL A 44 -15.67 -7.20 -2.49
CA VAL A 44 -15.64 -7.05 -1.04
C VAL A 44 -14.70 -5.88 -0.78
N LYS A 45 -15.26 -4.77 -0.31
CA LYS A 45 -14.50 -3.61 0.10
C LYS A 45 -13.69 -4.06 1.30
N SER A 46 -12.37 -4.26 1.14
CA SER A 46 -11.47 -4.56 2.26
C SER A 46 -11.36 -3.28 3.09
N VAL A 47 -12.19 -3.17 4.10
CA VAL A 47 -12.18 -2.04 5.02
C VAL A 47 -11.32 -2.44 6.21
N LEU A 48 -10.19 -1.76 6.40
CA LEU A 48 -9.38 -1.93 7.60
C LEU A 48 -10.20 -1.60 8.86
N PRO A 49 -9.97 -2.31 9.97
CA PRO A 49 -10.49 -1.89 11.27
C PRO A 49 -10.08 -0.45 11.56
N ARG A 50 -10.97 0.28 12.22
CA ARG A 50 -10.68 1.64 12.67
C ARG A 50 -9.90 1.60 13.99
N MET A 51 -8.92 2.52 14.11
CA MET A 51 -8.29 2.78 15.41
C MET A 51 -9.36 3.19 16.43
N ARG A 52 -9.24 2.65 17.64
CA ARG A 52 -10.10 2.96 18.77
C ARG A 52 -9.47 4.07 19.60
N TYR A 53 -9.52 3.96 20.92
CA TYR A 53 -8.98 4.96 21.83
C TYR A 53 -7.47 4.81 21.97
N THR A 54 -6.75 5.93 21.91
CA THR A 54 -5.29 5.96 22.07
C THR A 54 -4.94 6.98 23.16
N VAL A 55 -3.94 6.69 23.97
CA VAL A 55 -3.44 7.66 24.95
C VAL A 55 -2.32 8.48 24.29
N GLN A 56 -2.50 9.80 24.21
CA GLN A 56 -1.43 10.74 23.94
C GLN A 56 -0.74 11.07 25.26
N ALA A 57 0.45 10.50 25.48
CA ALA A 57 1.19 10.53 26.73
C ALA A 57 2.06 11.79 26.91
N GLY A 58 2.12 12.63 25.89
CA GLY A 58 2.87 13.89 25.93
C GLY A 58 2.83 14.64 24.60
N ALA A 59 3.13 15.94 24.65
CA ALA A 59 3.34 16.81 23.51
C ALA A 59 4.49 17.79 23.83
N TYR A 60 5.52 17.85 22.98
CA TYR A 60 6.76 18.58 23.27
C TYR A 60 7.17 19.45 22.08
N LYS A 61 7.74 20.62 22.37
CA LYS A 61 8.39 21.45 21.32
C LYS A 61 9.72 20.83 20.89
N GLU A 62 10.44 20.23 21.85
CA GLU A 62 11.76 19.63 21.61
C GLU A 62 11.65 18.12 21.38
N ILE A 63 12.17 17.65 20.27
CA ILE A 63 12.17 16.23 19.89
C ILE A 63 12.82 15.36 20.97
N ALA A 64 13.88 15.84 21.64
CA ALA A 64 14.60 15.10 22.66
C ALA A 64 13.68 14.66 23.84
N ASN A 65 12.67 15.46 24.18
CA ASN A 65 11.70 15.13 25.24
C ASN A 65 10.75 14.00 24.78
N ALA A 66 10.27 14.08 23.54
CA ALA A 66 9.44 13.03 22.96
C ALA A 66 10.21 11.70 22.83
N VAL A 67 11.47 11.78 22.40
CA VAL A 67 12.37 10.61 22.32
C VAL A 67 12.53 9.94 23.68
N ARG A 68 12.87 10.72 24.72
CA ARG A 68 13.04 10.18 26.11
C ARG A 68 11.77 9.50 26.62
N LEU A 69 10.61 10.13 26.44
CA LEU A 69 9.35 9.52 26.84
C LEU A 69 9.06 8.25 26.05
N THR A 70 9.24 8.27 24.74
CA THR A 70 9.03 7.09 23.89
C THR A 70 9.94 5.93 24.33
N GLN A 71 11.23 6.18 24.56
CA GLN A 71 12.17 5.17 25.06
C GLN A 71 11.73 4.61 26.42
N LYS A 72 11.31 5.48 27.37
CA LYS A 72 10.81 5.08 28.67
C LYS A 72 9.58 4.17 28.55
N LEU A 73 8.65 4.48 27.65
CA LEU A 73 7.45 3.67 27.42
C LEU A 73 7.80 2.32 26.74
N LEU A 74 8.68 2.31 25.75
CA LEU A 74 9.17 1.09 25.10
C LEU A 74 9.88 0.15 26.08
N SER A 75 10.67 0.68 27.03
CA SER A 75 11.32 -0.12 28.09
C SER A 75 10.32 -0.81 29.02
N GLN A 76 9.09 -0.27 29.12
CA GLN A 76 7.97 -0.88 29.83
C GLN A 76 7.17 -1.86 28.96
N LYS A 77 7.69 -2.25 27.80
CA LYS A 77 7.03 -3.13 26.81
C LYS A 77 5.70 -2.57 26.30
N LEU A 78 5.56 -1.24 26.32
CA LEU A 78 4.42 -0.55 25.71
C LEU A 78 4.78 -0.17 24.29
N PHE A 79 3.92 -0.51 23.34
CA PHE A 79 4.06 0.02 21.99
C PHE A 79 3.83 1.53 22.03
N ALA A 80 4.89 2.29 21.76
CA ALA A 80 4.90 3.74 21.80
C ALA A 80 5.65 4.31 20.60
N TYR A 81 5.12 5.37 20.04
CA TYR A 81 5.75 6.11 18.96
C TYR A 81 5.54 7.60 19.13
N HIS A 82 6.46 8.41 18.60
CA HIS A 82 6.26 9.85 18.50
C HIS A 82 6.27 10.30 17.04
N PHE A 83 5.63 11.41 16.80
CA PHE A 83 5.54 12.06 15.48
C PHE A 83 5.39 13.56 15.68
N ILE A 84 5.78 14.34 14.69
CA ILE A 84 5.48 15.77 14.65
C ILE A 84 4.10 15.96 14.02
N ASP A 85 3.23 16.75 14.64
CA ASP A 85 1.93 17.10 14.08
C ASP A 85 1.95 18.48 13.40
N ASP A 86 0.82 18.89 12.82
CA ASP A 86 0.70 20.16 12.10
C ASP A 86 0.89 21.39 13.00
N SER A 87 0.73 21.23 14.31
CA SER A 87 1.01 22.31 15.29
C SER A 87 2.50 22.48 15.60
N GLY A 88 3.37 21.63 15.01
CA GLY A 88 4.80 21.64 15.25
C GLY A 88 5.23 20.99 16.57
N PHE A 89 4.30 20.31 17.28
CA PHE A 89 4.64 19.58 18.49
C PHE A 89 4.96 18.12 18.18
N TYR A 90 5.95 17.58 18.88
CA TYR A 90 6.25 16.15 18.92
C TYR A 90 5.33 15.48 19.91
N LYS A 91 4.32 14.76 19.42
CA LYS A 91 3.32 14.02 20.21
C LYS A 91 3.77 12.57 20.39
N VAL A 92 3.55 12.04 21.60
CA VAL A 92 3.84 10.63 21.92
C VAL A 92 2.52 9.92 22.15
N ARG A 93 2.29 8.80 21.43
CA ARG A 93 1.07 7.99 21.56
C ARG A 93 1.38 6.57 21.94
N ILE A 94 0.43 5.94 22.66
CA ILE A 94 0.48 4.54 23.08
C ILE A 94 -0.89 3.87 22.93
N GLY A 95 -0.86 2.60 22.57
CA GLY A 95 -1.98 1.67 22.60
C GLY A 95 -3.04 1.89 21.53
N ASN A 96 -3.99 0.96 21.51
CA ASN A 96 -5.26 0.99 20.77
C ASN A 96 -6.30 0.29 21.66
N PHE A 97 -6.96 1.05 22.54
CA PHE A 97 -7.80 0.53 23.61
C PHE A 97 -9.24 0.34 23.14
N PRO A 98 -9.92 -0.74 23.55
CA PRO A 98 -11.30 -1.03 23.15
C PRO A 98 -12.30 0.05 23.60
N SER A 99 -12.06 0.67 24.77
CA SER A 99 -12.93 1.68 25.36
C SER A 99 -12.14 2.89 25.84
N ARG A 100 -12.86 3.99 26.08
CA ARG A 100 -12.30 5.22 26.66
C ARG A 100 -11.85 4.97 28.11
N GLU A 101 -12.60 4.17 28.83
CA GLU A 101 -12.36 3.81 30.22
C GLU A 101 -11.06 3.03 30.36
N GLU A 102 -10.81 2.03 29.50
CA GLU A 102 -9.54 1.28 29.48
C GLU A 102 -8.33 2.15 29.14
N ALA A 103 -8.51 3.10 28.22
CA ALA A 103 -7.46 4.06 27.89
C ALA A 103 -7.13 4.97 29.07
N ILE A 104 -8.15 5.48 29.78
CA ILE A 104 -8.00 6.29 30.99
C ILE A 104 -7.32 5.47 32.09
N GLU A 105 -7.80 4.27 32.37
CA GLU A 105 -7.22 3.40 33.42
C GLU A 105 -5.73 3.15 33.19
N ARG A 106 -5.35 2.88 31.90
CA ARG A 106 -3.94 2.71 31.54
C ARG A 106 -3.16 4.00 31.77
N ALA A 107 -3.69 5.13 31.35
CA ALA A 107 -3.03 6.43 31.53
C ALA A 107 -2.84 6.79 32.99
N GLU A 108 -3.86 6.59 33.81
CA GLU A 108 -3.79 6.85 35.28
C GLU A 108 -2.75 5.95 35.99
N ARG A 109 -2.66 4.67 35.59
CA ARG A 109 -1.59 3.79 36.12
C ARG A 109 -0.20 4.28 35.74
N LEU A 110 0.01 4.77 34.51
CA LEU A 110 1.29 5.32 34.07
C LEU A 110 1.63 6.63 34.76
N LYS A 111 0.62 7.48 35.05
CA LYS A 111 0.75 8.72 35.80
C LYS A 111 1.09 8.45 37.28
N ALA A 112 0.39 7.52 37.93
CA ALA A 112 0.68 7.10 39.31
C ALA A 112 2.11 6.51 39.43
N ALA A 113 2.59 5.80 38.42
CA ALA A 113 3.96 5.29 38.38
C ALA A 113 5.00 6.36 37.96
N ARG A 114 4.61 7.61 37.79
CA ARG A 114 5.46 8.74 37.34
C ARG A 114 6.20 8.45 36.00
N ILE A 115 5.56 7.67 35.16
CA ILE A 115 6.08 7.38 33.79
C ILE A 115 5.69 8.50 32.82
N ILE A 116 4.45 9.01 32.96
CA ILE A 116 3.94 10.17 32.24
C ILE A 116 3.47 11.22 33.27
N ASP A 117 3.48 12.48 32.86
CA ASP A 117 3.02 13.58 33.73
C ASP A 117 1.54 13.88 33.46
N GLU A 118 1.19 14.08 32.20
CA GLU A 118 -0.18 14.35 31.74
C GLU A 118 -0.51 13.51 30.51
N TYR A 119 -1.79 13.40 30.22
CA TYR A 119 -2.25 12.66 29.05
C TYR A 119 -3.53 13.27 28.45
N PHE A 120 -3.77 12.90 27.19
CA PHE A 120 -5.00 13.17 26.47
C PHE A 120 -5.51 11.87 25.85
N ILE A 121 -6.83 11.64 25.88
CA ILE A 121 -7.43 10.49 25.21
C ILE A 121 -7.85 10.90 23.81
N VAL A 122 -7.21 10.30 22.81
CA VAL A 122 -7.58 10.45 21.40
C VAL A 122 -8.72 9.48 21.11
N ALA A 123 -9.88 10.02 20.76
CA ALA A 123 -11.07 9.23 20.45
C ALA A 123 -11.07 8.80 18.95
N PRO A 124 -11.83 7.76 18.58
CA PRO A 124 -11.96 7.34 17.19
C PRO A 124 -12.38 8.46 16.23
N GLY A 125 -13.24 9.38 16.68
CA GLY A 125 -13.69 10.54 15.90
C GLY A 125 -12.63 11.61 15.62
N ASP A 126 -11.51 11.59 16.33
CA ASP A 126 -10.43 12.57 16.17
C ASP A 126 -9.53 12.27 14.98
N TYR A 127 -9.56 11.04 14.47
CA TYR A 127 -8.72 10.62 13.35
C TYR A 127 -9.27 11.08 11.99
N ALA A 128 -8.35 11.30 11.03
CA ALA A 128 -8.70 11.67 9.65
C ALA A 128 -9.65 10.65 9.01
N ALA A 129 -9.46 9.35 9.26
CA ALA A 129 -10.30 8.30 8.74
C ALA A 129 -11.76 8.37 9.21
N ALA A 130 -12.03 8.91 10.41
CA ALA A 130 -13.40 9.08 10.91
C ALA A 130 -14.12 10.28 10.26
N LYS A 131 -13.35 11.25 9.77
CA LYS A 131 -13.85 12.47 9.11
C LYS A 131 -13.99 12.30 7.60
N SER A 132 -13.51 11.17 7.06
CA SER A 132 -13.58 10.87 5.62
C SER A 132 -14.85 10.07 5.32
N ASP A 133 -15.72 10.64 4.51
CA ASP A 133 -16.74 9.94 3.73
C ASP A 133 -16.23 9.67 2.30
N LEU A 134 -17.09 9.15 1.42
CA LEU A 134 -16.72 8.88 0.03
C LEU A 134 -16.23 10.14 -0.72
N ALA A 135 -16.73 11.32 -0.34
CA ALA A 135 -16.33 12.59 -0.95
C ALA A 135 -14.92 13.04 -0.49
N HIS A 136 -14.50 12.61 0.70
CA HIS A 136 -13.24 13.01 1.32
C HIS A 136 -12.17 11.90 1.33
N GLU A 137 -12.40 10.76 0.66
CA GLU A 137 -11.42 9.67 0.55
C GLU A 137 -10.07 10.18 0.01
N GLY A 138 -10.10 11.10 -0.96
CA GLY A 138 -8.89 11.72 -1.51
C GLY A 138 -8.05 12.47 -0.48
N LEU A 139 -8.70 13.15 0.47
CA LEU A 139 -8.02 13.84 1.56
C LEU A 139 -7.34 12.85 2.52
N LEU A 140 -8.03 11.77 2.90
CA LEU A 140 -7.46 10.73 3.75
C LEU A 140 -6.22 10.10 3.11
N ARG A 141 -6.25 9.83 1.82
CA ARG A 141 -5.12 9.30 1.04
C ARG A 141 -3.91 10.23 1.11
N GLN A 142 -4.14 11.52 0.95
CA GLN A 142 -3.08 12.54 1.05
C GLN A 142 -2.54 12.65 2.49
N GLU A 143 -3.39 12.55 3.52
CA GLU A 143 -2.96 12.59 4.92
C GLU A 143 -2.07 11.38 5.28
N ILE A 144 -2.37 10.19 4.75
CA ILE A 144 -1.51 9.01 4.94
C ILE A 144 -0.11 9.26 4.38
N VAL A 145 -0.02 9.81 3.16
CA VAL A 145 1.29 10.14 2.54
C VAL A 145 1.99 11.23 3.33
N ARG A 146 1.32 12.33 3.63
CA ARG A 146 1.90 13.45 4.42
C ARG A 146 2.42 12.98 5.78
N THR A 147 1.69 12.06 6.42
CA THR A 147 2.12 11.45 7.68
C THR A 147 3.40 10.63 7.50
N ALA A 148 3.49 9.84 6.43
CA ALA A 148 4.68 9.04 6.14
C ALA A 148 5.90 9.92 5.77
N GLU A 149 5.70 11.00 5.04
CA GLU A 149 6.75 11.96 4.66
C GLU A 149 7.44 12.61 5.87
N ARG A 150 6.75 12.77 6.99
CA ARG A 150 7.33 13.28 8.25
C ARG A 150 8.43 12.38 8.82
N PHE A 151 8.51 11.14 8.37
CA PHE A 151 9.54 10.18 8.77
C PHE A 151 10.71 10.08 7.80
N ILE A 152 10.75 10.87 6.71
CA ILE A 152 11.89 10.91 5.79
C ILE A 152 13.18 11.24 6.57
N GLY A 153 14.25 10.47 6.31
CA GLY A 153 15.52 10.62 7.01
C GLY A 153 15.65 9.77 8.27
N VAL A 154 14.56 9.22 8.82
CA VAL A 154 14.63 8.29 9.96
C VAL A 154 15.31 6.98 9.52
N PRO A 155 16.26 6.43 10.32
CA PRO A 155 16.98 5.22 9.95
C PRO A 155 16.07 3.99 9.78
N TYR A 156 16.48 3.09 8.88
CA TYR A 156 15.90 1.77 8.80
C TYR A 156 16.32 0.93 10.02
N GLN A 157 15.36 0.24 10.64
CA GLN A 157 15.60 -0.75 11.67
C GLN A 157 14.71 -1.96 11.43
N TRP A 158 15.30 -3.16 11.36
CA TRP A 158 14.52 -4.41 11.26
C TRP A 158 13.59 -4.58 12.46
N GLY A 159 12.31 -4.80 12.22
CA GLY A 159 11.29 -4.87 13.27
C GLY A 159 10.96 -3.53 13.89
N GLY A 160 11.48 -2.43 13.37
CA GLY A 160 11.26 -1.08 13.90
C GLY A 160 9.89 -0.52 13.54
N GLU A 161 9.32 0.23 14.49
CA GLU A 161 7.98 0.82 14.41
C GLU A 161 7.94 2.24 15.00
N SER A 162 9.09 2.84 15.22
CA SER A 162 9.16 4.17 15.82
C SER A 162 10.28 5.01 15.25
N SER A 163 10.12 6.32 15.31
CA SER A 163 11.16 7.28 14.92
C SER A 163 12.39 7.27 15.84
N VAL A 164 12.30 6.64 17.02
CA VAL A 164 13.44 6.45 17.96
C VAL A 164 14.31 5.29 17.55
N SER A 165 13.70 4.12 17.37
CA SER A 165 14.42 2.89 17.01
C SER A 165 14.64 2.72 15.52
N GLY A 166 13.95 3.53 14.71
CA GLY A 166 13.87 3.36 13.26
C GLY A 166 12.62 2.59 12.84
N PHE A 167 12.44 2.46 11.54
CA PHE A 167 11.33 1.73 10.94
C PHE A 167 11.82 0.62 10.01
N ASP A 168 11.11 -0.51 9.95
CA ASP A 168 11.14 -1.33 8.76
C ASP A 168 10.04 -0.91 7.77
N CYS A 169 10.02 -1.51 6.58
CA CYS A 169 9.11 -1.11 5.52
C CYS A 169 7.63 -1.22 5.90
N SER A 170 7.23 -2.30 6.55
CA SER A 170 5.85 -2.53 6.99
C SER A 170 5.48 -1.77 8.26
N GLY A 171 6.44 -1.52 9.15
CA GLY A 171 6.26 -0.68 10.33
C GLY A 171 5.98 0.78 9.96
N LEU A 172 6.69 1.31 8.97
CA LEU A 172 6.42 2.65 8.43
C LEU A 172 4.99 2.74 7.87
N ALA A 173 4.59 1.79 7.02
CA ALA A 173 3.24 1.76 6.46
C ALA A 173 2.18 1.65 7.57
N MET A 174 2.38 0.73 8.52
CA MET A 174 1.47 0.54 9.65
C MET A 174 1.28 1.83 10.46
N VAL A 175 2.35 2.48 10.87
CA VAL A 175 2.27 3.70 11.69
C VAL A 175 1.64 4.85 10.91
N ALA A 176 1.94 5.01 9.61
CA ALA A 176 1.30 6.04 8.78
C ALA A 176 -0.22 5.86 8.71
N TYR A 177 -0.70 4.62 8.57
CA TYR A 177 -2.13 4.32 8.56
C TYR A 177 -2.77 4.47 9.95
N GLN A 178 -2.11 4.00 11.02
CA GLN A 178 -2.62 4.11 12.40
C GLN A 178 -2.76 5.57 12.85
N LEU A 179 -1.81 6.43 12.51
CA LEU A 179 -1.90 7.88 12.79
C LEU A 179 -3.10 8.53 12.11
N ASN A 180 -3.58 7.94 11.03
CA ASN A 180 -4.77 8.38 10.30
C ASN A 180 -6.05 7.62 10.70
N GLY A 181 -5.98 6.72 11.68
CA GLY A 181 -7.14 6.02 12.25
C GLY A 181 -7.49 4.68 11.59
N LEU A 182 -6.53 4.06 10.89
CA LEU A 182 -6.70 2.78 10.21
C LEU A 182 -5.74 1.73 10.79
N GLU A 183 -6.25 0.59 11.20
CA GLU A 183 -5.45 -0.48 11.81
C GLU A 183 -4.87 -1.40 10.72
N LEU A 184 -3.71 -1.04 10.21
CA LEU A 184 -2.99 -1.84 9.22
C LEU A 184 -2.18 -2.95 9.91
N PRO A 185 -2.17 -4.20 9.40
CA PRO A 185 -1.38 -5.29 9.99
C PRO A 185 0.12 -4.99 10.06
N ARG A 186 0.83 -5.72 10.96
CA ARG A 186 2.25 -5.45 11.24
C ARG A 186 3.18 -5.83 10.09
N THR A 187 2.98 -6.95 9.43
CA THR A 187 3.92 -7.46 8.44
C THR A 187 3.49 -7.19 7.01
N SER A 188 4.44 -7.03 6.11
CA SER A 188 4.14 -6.79 4.69
C SER A 188 3.34 -7.92 4.04
N GLY A 189 3.51 -9.17 4.52
CA GLY A 189 2.73 -10.31 4.05
C GLY A 189 1.27 -10.23 4.48
N GLU A 190 0.99 -9.88 5.72
CA GLU A 190 -0.38 -9.68 6.23
C GLU A 190 -1.03 -8.45 5.58
N GLN A 191 -0.26 -7.37 5.38
CA GLN A 191 -0.72 -6.19 4.65
C GLN A 191 -1.15 -6.56 3.23
N TRP A 192 -0.34 -7.36 2.52
CA TRP A 192 -0.71 -7.87 1.20
C TRP A 192 -2.02 -8.65 1.18
N GLN A 193 -2.27 -9.46 2.19
CA GLN A 193 -3.49 -10.28 2.30
C GLN A 193 -4.72 -9.45 2.68
N ALA A 194 -4.55 -8.45 3.56
CA ALA A 194 -5.65 -7.61 4.05
C ALA A 194 -6.18 -6.61 3.01
N GLY A 195 -5.36 -6.23 2.02
CA GLY A 195 -5.72 -5.21 1.04
C GLY A 195 -6.42 -5.77 -0.20
N ARG A 196 -7.29 -4.96 -0.81
CA ARG A 196 -7.91 -5.25 -2.10
C ARG A 196 -6.88 -5.06 -3.23
N PRO A 197 -6.67 -6.06 -4.11
CA PRO A 197 -5.78 -5.89 -5.27
C PRO A 197 -6.29 -4.79 -6.20
N ILE A 198 -5.37 -3.98 -6.71
CA ILE A 198 -5.64 -2.94 -7.70
C ILE A 198 -4.68 -3.08 -8.88
N PRO A 199 -5.16 -2.89 -10.12
CA PRO A 199 -4.30 -2.89 -11.30
C PRO A 199 -3.46 -1.61 -11.33
N PRO A 200 -2.30 -1.62 -12.02
CA PRO A 200 -1.36 -0.50 -12.03
C PRO A 200 -1.97 0.84 -12.49
N GLN A 201 -2.90 0.81 -13.45
CA GLN A 201 -3.57 2.02 -13.97
C GLN A 201 -4.52 2.67 -12.96
N ASP A 202 -4.98 1.94 -11.94
CA ASP A 202 -5.88 2.43 -10.89
C ASP A 202 -5.14 2.80 -9.61
N LEU A 203 -3.80 2.80 -9.65
CA LEU A 203 -2.95 3.11 -8.50
C LEU A 203 -3.14 4.57 -8.07
N ARG A 204 -3.47 4.76 -6.81
CA ARG A 204 -3.77 6.08 -6.23
C ARG A 204 -2.85 6.37 -5.05
N VAL A 205 -2.59 7.64 -4.83
CA VAL A 205 -1.86 8.13 -3.65
C VAL A 205 -2.37 7.46 -2.38
N GLY A 206 -1.46 7.02 -1.53
CA GLY A 206 -1.78 6.31 -0.29
C GLY A 206 -2.00 4.80 -0.43
N ASP A 207 -2.07 4.24 -1.65
CA ASP A 207 -2.07 2.78 -1.82
C ASP A 207 -0.71 2.18 -1.48
N LEU A 208 -0.69 0.89 -1.13
CA LEU A 208 0.56 0.18 -0.87
C LEU A 208 1.04 -0.59 -2.08
N VAL A 209 2.33 -0.47 -2.38
CA VAL A 209 3.04 -1.19 -3.44
C VAL A 209 3.96 -2.23 -2.85
N PHE A 210 3.98 -3.45 -3.42
CA PHE A 210 4.63 -4.60 -2.84
C PHE A 210 5.66 -5.23 -3.77
N PHE A 211 6.75 -5.72 -3.17
CA PHE A 211 7.89 -6.22 -3.92
C PHE A 211 8.46 -7.52 -3.33
N ALA A 212 9.10 -8.31 -4.20
CA ALA A 212 9.89 -9.50 -3.86
C ALA A 212 11.39 -9.18 -3.86
N THR A 213 11.91 -8.59 -2.77
CA THR A 213 13.30 -8.11 -2.69
C THR A 213 14.29 -9.15 -2.17
N ARG A 214 13.84 -10.34 -1.75
CA ARG A 214 14.68 -11.39 -1.13
C ARG A 214 14.90 -12.62 -2.02
N GLY A 215 14.87 -12.46 -3.34
CA GLY A 215 15.13 -13.54 -4.30
C GLY A 215 14.03 -14.61 -4.38
N THR A 216 12.88 -14.41 -3.74
CA THR A 216 11.70 -15.27 -3.81
C THR A 216 10.55 -14.53 -4.51
N LYS A 217 9.53 -15.27 -4.98
CA LYS A 217 8.29 -14.66 -5.51
C LYS A 217 7.30 -14.24 -4.40
N LYS A 218 7.74 -14.20 -3.15
CA LYS A 218 6.90 -13.84 -1.99
C LYS A 218 7.12 -12.38 -1.61
N VAL A 219 6.07 -11.74 -1.11
CA VAL A 219 6.14 -10.38 -0.57
C VAL A 219 7.20 -10.31 0.53
N SER A 220 8.12 -9.40 0.39
CA SER A 220 9.20 -9.15 1.37
C SER A 220 9.49 -7.68 1.60
N HIS A 221 8.83 -6.80 0.85
CA HIS A 221 8.98 -5.36 0.96
C HIS A 221 7.68 -4.65 0.57
N VAL A 222 7.46 -3.46 1.16
CA VAL A 222 6.29 -2.61 0.93
C VAL A 222 6.69 -1.15 0.94
N GLY A 223 5.98 -0.32 0.17
CA GLY A 223 6.05 1.12 0.22
C GLY A 223 4.68 1.77 0.05
N ILE A 224 4.58 3.04 0.39
CA ILE A 224 3.37 3.86 0.26
C ILE A 224 3.48 4.66 -1.04
N TYR A 225 2.56 4.46 -1.97
CA TYR A 225 2.57 5.19 -3.24
C TYR A 225 2.27 6.67 -3.03
N THR A 226 3.13 7.53 -3.55
CA THR A 226 3.05 9.00 -3.41
C THR A 226 2.53 9.70 -4.65
N GLY A 227 2.34 8.96 -5.75
CA GLY A 227 1.98 9.52 -7.05
C GLY A 227 3.18 9.68 -7.98
N GLY A 228 2.94 9.94 -9.27
CA GLY A 228 3.99 10.28 -10.23
C GLY A 228 5.10 9.24 -10.38
N ASP A 229 4.77 7.94 -10.36
CA ASP A 229 5.74 6.83 -10.41
C ASP A 229 6.60 6.66 -9.15
N THR A 230 6.28 7.35 -8.04
CA THR A 230 7.09 7.34 -6.83
C THR A 230 6.37 6.68 -5.65
N PHE A 231 7.16 6.11 -4.74
CA PHE A 231 6.68 5.58 -3.46
C PHE A 231 7.70 5.85 -2.36
N LEU A 232 7.19 5.96 -1.13
CA LEU A 232 7.98 6.19 0.08
C LEU A 232 8.14 4.87 0.84
N HIS A 233 9.37 4.57 1.29
CA HIS A 233 9.67 3.33 1.96
C HIS A 233 10.85 3.44 2.94
N ALA A 234 10.95 2.48 3.86
CA ALA A 234 12.15 2.21 4.65
C ALA A 234 12.93 1.07 3.97
N PRO A 235 14.05 1.34 3.27
CA PRO A 235 14.62 0.39 2.31
C PRO A 235 15.33 -0.80 2.93
N SER A 236 16.39 -0.58 3.70
CA SER A 236 17.22 -1.64 4.32
C SER A 236 18.21 -1.04 5.32
N ARG A 237 18.88 -1.91 6.08
CA ARG A 237 19.92 -1.50 7.05
C ARG A 237 20.97 -0.59 6.41
N GLY A 238 21.36 0.45 7.11
CA GLY A 238 22.31 1.47 6.67
C GLY A 238 21.69 2.61 5.85
N ASN A 239 20.42 2.51 5.51
CA ASN A 239 19.69 3.57 4.82
C ASN A 239 18.65 4.21 5.72
N THR A 240 18.09 5.31 5.23
CA THR A 240 16.98 6.03 5.88
C THR A 240 15.71 5.91 5.05
N ILE A 241 14.56 6.27 5.64
CA ILE A 241 13.29 6.41 4.92
C ILE A 241 13.47 7.45 3.81
N GLN A 242 13.06 7.07 2.61
CA GLN A 242 13.22 7.87 1.39
C GLN A 242 12.18 7.50 0.32
N THR A 243 12.12 8.29 -0.74
CA THR A 243 11.34 7.98 -1.94
C THR A 243 12.16 7.17 -2.93
N ALA A 244 11.47 6.35 -3.73
CA ALA A 244 12.05 5.59 -4.85
C ALA A 244 11.07 5.57 -6.03
N SER A 245 11.58 5.31 -7.25
CA SER A 245 10.76 5.18 -8.46
C SER A 245 10.34 3.72 -8.68
N LEU A 246 9.06 3.50 -9.02
CA LEU A 246 8.52 2.20 -9.42
C LEU A 246 9.15 1.71 -10.73
N SER A 247 9.48 2.61 -11.63
CA SER A 247 10.06 2.32 -12.95
C SER A 247 11.57 2.05 -12.92
N SER A 248 12.25 2.26 -11.76
CA SER A 248 13.66 1.90 -11.63
C SER A 248 13.86 0.39 -11.86
N ASP A 249 14.95 -0.01 -12.50
CA ASP A 249 15.23 -1.41 -12.85
C ASP A 249 15.14 -2.35 -11.64
N TYR A 250 15.60 -1.87 -10.48
CA TYR A 250 15.56 -2.64 -9.24
C TYR A 250 14.12 -2.95 -8.81
N PHE A 251 13.23 -1.96 -8.76
CA PHE A 251 11.87 -2.14 -8.28
C PHE A 251 10.94 -2.69 -9.34
N LYS A 252 11.08 -2.25 -10.60
CA LYS A 252 10.28 -2.73 -11.73
C LYS A 252 10.32 -4.26 -11.86
N THR A 253 11.51 -4.86 -11.77
CA THR A 253 11.70 -6.32 -11.90
C THR A 253 11.24 -7.11 -10.66
N ARG A 254 10.97 -6.45 -9.54
CA ARG A 254 10.57 -7.04 -8.25
C ARG A 254 9.14 -6.73 -7.85
N TYR A 255 8.45 -5.92 -8.63
CA TYR A 255 7.07 -5.51 -8.35
C TYR A 255 6.11 -6.71 -8.42
N LEU A 256 5.30 -6.89 -7.37
CA LEU A 256 4.30 -7.95 -7.27
C LEU A 256 2.87 -7.44 -7.48
N GLY A 257 2.65 -6.16 -7.28
CA GLY A 257 1.34 -5.55 -7.39
C GLY A 257 1.09 -4.52 -6.27
N ALA A 258 -0.12 -3.99 -6.25
CA ALA A 258 -0.55 -3.00 -5.26
C ALA A 258 -1.83 -3.43 -4.54
N ARG A 259 -2.08 -2.80 -3.39
CA ARG A 259 -3.27 -2.99 -2.57
C ARG A 259 -3.86 -1.66 -2.15
N SER A 260 -5.19 -1.57 -2.23
CA SER A 260 -5.96 -0.48 -1.65
C SER A 260 -6.70 -0.95 -0.39
N TYR A 261 -6.86 -0.05 0.56
CA TYR A 261 -7.55 -0.26 1.84
C TYR A 261 -8.66 0.77 2.06
N LEU A 262 -8.85 1.61 1.05
CA LEU A 262 -9.78 2.73 1.04
C LEU A 262 -10.75 2.62 -0.13
#